data_a5d0c213bf5937b14b0f803dc16d75b9
#
_entry.id   a5d0c213bf5937b14b0f803dc16d75b9
#
_cell.length_a   1.000
_cell.length_b   1.000
_cell.length_c   1.000
_cell.angle_alpha   90.00
_cell.angle_beta   90.00
_cell.angle_gamma   90.00
#
_symmetry.space_group_name_H-M   'P 1'
#
loop_
_entity.id
_entity.type
_entity.pdbx_description
1 polymer ?
#
loop_
_entity_poly.entity_id
_entity_poly.type
_entity_poly.pdbx_seq_one_letter_code
_entity_poly.pdbx_strand_id
1 'polypeptide(L)'
;TALRALTSVPAKMLGISNSYGALKKGMKANFIVCEKKLFHSKNKILENWVHGQAFEINPKQEHDYRGSYILKINGDIFPLEIIGEEENLDAMLISKDTTKVSFAAENELIKISYKDKGGIVRLSGHGKDPIEGQGQLSNGNWVSFLIKRKKGFEREQKSVEQNNAFINAGPVQVLNDMGERWFPNTAYGWLEKPEQKAVLFKNVTLWTNEKEGVVKNSSLAILDGRIIAVGNDAVEEIKDKYAFEIIDGSGKHLSSGIIDEHAHIALRSVNEGSQASSAEVRMSDAIRPNDINIYRQLAGGVTIAQLLHGSANPIGGQSALIKMRWGSNVEDLLYDNAKPFVKFALGENVKQSNWGDYSRVRFPQTRMGVEQVYYDAFIRAKEYDKEWGAWRKLSASQKKEGKMPRKDLDLDCLLEILKGEREITCHSYRQSEINMLMQVADSMGFTINTFTHILEGYKVAEKMKAHGAGASTFSDWWAYKYEVNDAIPHNGALLNDMGIVTAFNSDDAEMARRLNQEAAKAVKYGGASEEDAWKFITLNPAKLLHIEDKTGSLKKGKDADLVLWSGHPLSVYSIVEQTY
;
A
#
# COMPACT_ATOMS: atom_id res chain seq x y z
N THR A 1 -2.02 30.59 -10.37
CA THR A 1 -2.54 29.49 -9.50
C THR A 1 -1.54 29.08 -8.43
N ALA A 2 -0.26 28.79 -8.75
CA ALA A 2 0.75 28.35 -7.77
C ALA A 2 0.96 29.37 -6.62
N LEU A 3 1.09 30.65 -6.92
CA LEU A 3 1.22 31.69 -5.88
C LEU A 3 0.00 31.70 -4.95
N ARG A 4 -1.19 31.55 -5.46
CA ARG A 4 -2.40 31.50 -4.64
C ARG A 4 -2.43 30.28 -3.72
N ALA A 5 -1.91 29.14 -4.16
CA ALA A 5 -1.81 27.92 -3.35
C ALA A 5 -0.86 28.09 -2.15
N LEU A 6 0.11 29.00 -2.25
CA LEU A 6 1.06 29.32 -1.17
C LEU A 6 0.66 30.51 -0.31
N THR A 7 -0.35 31.27 -0.70
CA THR A 7 -0.69 32.55 -0.04
C THR A 7 -2.18 32.67 0.28
N SER A 8 -3.02 33.07 -0.67
CA SER A 8 -4.42 33.41 -0.42
C SER A 8 -5.29 32.17 -0.12
N VAL A 9 -4.98 30.99 -0.63
CA VAL A 9 -5.72 29.77 -0.33
C VAL A 9 -5.50 29.31 1.10
N PRO A 10 -4.26 29.16 1.61
CA PRO A 10 -4.03 28.85 3.02
C PRO A 10 -4.62 29.90 3.96
N ALA A 11 -4.50 31.19 3.64
CA ALA A 11 -5.09 32.24 4.46
C ALA A 11 -6.62 32.10 4.57
N LYS A 12 -7.29 31.69 3.47
CA LYS A 12 -8.72 31.41 3.46
C LYS A 12 -9.07 30.18 4.30
N MET A 13 -8.30 29.09 4.17
CA MET A 13 -8.51 27.85 4.94
C MET A 13 -8.35 28.08 6.44
N LEU A 14 -7.42 28.94 6.83
CA LEU A 14 -7.17 29.31 8.24
C LEU A 14 -8.12 30.41 8.76
N GLY A 15 -9.03 30.95 7.94
CA GLY A 15 -9.95 32.02 8.33
C GLY A 15 -9.28 33.40 8.57
N ILE A 16 -8.04 33.62 8.07
CA ILE A 16 -7.26 34.84 8.31
C ILE A 16 -7.08 35.69 7.04
N SER A 17 -7.84 35.45 6.00
CA SER A 17 -7.74 36.13 4.70
C SER A 17 -7.96 37.65 4.73
N ASN A 18 -8.56 38.19 5.81
CA ASN A 18 -8.70 39.63 6.03
C ASN A 18 -7.39 40.32 6.43
N SER A 19 -6.41 39.55 6.91
CA SER A 19 -5.15 40.08 7.45
C SER A 19 -3.91 39.57 6.69
N TYR A 20 -4.00 38.43 6.01
CA TYR A 20 -2.88 37.73 5.39
C TYR A 20 -3.23 37.16 4.02
N GLY A 21 -2.23 36.78 3.25
CA GLY A 21 -2.33 36.05 1.99
C GLY A 21 -2.42 36.91 0.74
N ALA A 22 -2.35 38.24 0.87
CA ALA A 22 -2.27 39.14 -0.26
C ALA A 22 -1.54 40.45 0.11
N LEU A 23 -0.98 41.13 -0.88
CA LEU A 23 -0.42 42.47 -0.73
C LEU A 23 -1.52 43.50 -1.00
N LYS A 24 -2.21 43.93 0.05
CA LYS A 24 -3.29 44.93 -0.01
C LYS A 24 -3.16 45.91 1.16
N LYS A 25 -3.59 47.16 0.93
CA LYS A 25 -3.69 48.20 1.97
C LYS A 25 -4.53 47.67 3.16
N GLY A 26 -4.01 47.77 4.37
CA GLY A 26 -4.67 47.33 5.60
C GLY A 26 -4.34 45.91 6.04
N MET A 27 -3.67 45.11 5.21
CA MET A 27 -3.19 43.79 5.61
C MET A 27 -1.86 43.87 6.37
N LYS A 28 -1.53 42.80 7.10
CA LYS A 28 -0.24 42.69 7.79
C LYS A 28 0.89 42.66 6.77
N ALA A 29 1.97 43.38 7.09
CA ALA A 29 3.18 43.43 6.23
C ALA A 29 4.00 42.15 6.35
N ASN A 30 3.48 41.08 5.72
CA ASN A 30 4.11 39.78 5.60
C ASN A 30 4.33 39.48 4.11
N PHE A 31 5.57 39.62 3.66
CA PHE A 31 5.93 39.39 2.26
C PHE A 31 7.41 39.04 2.13
N ILE A 32 7.79 38.54 0.98
CA ILE A 32 9.18 38.26 0.62
C ILE A 32 9.64 39.20 -0.50
N VAL A 33 10.91 39.59 -0.47
CA VAL A 33 11.60 40.30 -1.54
C VAL A 33 12.51 39.30 -2.24
N CYS A 34 12.36 39.17 -3.54
CA CYS A 34 13.12 38.23 -4.35
C CYS A 34 13.98 38.94 -5.38
N GLU A 35 15.13 38.35 -5.71
CA GLU A 35 16.02 38.89 -6.73
C GLU A 35 15.47 38.75 -8.15
N LYS A 36 14.83 37.64 -8.44
CA LYS A 36 14.25 37.29 -9.77
C LYS A 36 12.74 36.99 -9.65
N LYS A 37 12.08 36.62 -10.75
CA LYS A 37 10.69 36.15 -10.69
C LYS A 37 10.55 35.01 -9.68
N LEU A 38 9.52 35.04 -8.86
CA LEU A 38 9.31 34.18 -7.69
C LEU A 38 9.60 32.68 -7.95
N PHE A 39 9.15 32.16 -9.08
CA PHE A 39 9.32 30.74 -9.44
C PHE A 39 10.46 30.50 -10.44
N HIS A 40 11.38 31.41 -10.57
CA HIS A 40 12.58 31.18 -11.38
C HIS A 40 13.53 30.21 -10.66
N SER A 41 14.09 29.23 -11.36
CA SER A 41 14.93 28.16 -10.76
C SER A 41 16.17 28.69 -10.01
N LYS A 42 16.71 29.83 -10.42
CA LYS A 42 17.86 30.51 -9.78
C LYS A 42 17.41 31.74 -8.97
N ASN A 43 16.17 31.76 -8.46
CA ASN A 43 15.71 32.89 -7.63
C ASN A 43 16.23 32.76 -6.20
N LYS A 44 16.58 33.89 -5.61
CA LYS A 44 16.92 34.01 -4.18
C LYS A 44 15.90 34.90 -3.49
N ILE A 45 15.49 34.50 -2.29
CA ILE A 45 14.76 35.37 -1.37
C ILE A 45 15.78 36.25 -0.68
N LEU A 46 15.74 37.55 -0.94
CA LEU A 46 16.65 38.52 -0.33
C LEU A 46 16.21 38.85 1.10
N GLU A 47 14.94 39.15 1.26
CA GLU A 47 14.36 39.54 2.54
C GLU A 47 13.05 38.80 2.79
N ASN A 48 12.77 38.48 4.03
CA ASN A 48 11.47 38.01 4.52
C ASN A 48 10.94 39.03 5.52
N TRP A 49 9.78 39.60 5.24
CA TRP A 49 9.13 40.59 6.10
C TRP A 49 8.03 39.92 6.91
N VAL A 50 8.07 40.02 8.22
CA VAL A 50 7.09 39.46 9.16
C VAL A 50 6.58 40.58 10.05
N HIS A 51 5.30 40.89 10.00
CA HIS A 51 4.65 41.98 10.75
C HIS A 51 5.36 43.35 10.58
N GLY A 52 5.90 43.61 9.41
CA GLY A 52 6.60 44.85 9.11
C GLY A 52 8.06 44.91 9.55
N GLN A 53 8.60 43.84 10.09
CA GLN A 53 10.02 43.69 10.40
C GLN A 53 10.72 42.93 9.27
N ALA A 54 11.80 43.51 8.76
CA ALA A 54 12.63 42.89 7.73
C ALA A 54 13.65 41.93 8.32
N PHE A 55 13.75 40.76 7.74
CA PHE A 55 14.80 39.76 7.99
C PHE A 55 15.57 39.55 6.71
N GLU A 56 16.84 39.94 6.68
CA GLU A 56 17.72 39.69 5.56
C GLU A 56 18.06 38.18 5.52
N ILE A 57 17.83 37.53 4.37
CA ILE A 57 18.01 36.07 4.19
C ILE A 57 19.27 35.83 3.35
N ASN A 58 19.36 36.48 2.21
CA ASN A 58 20.54 36.41 1.33
C ASN A 58 21.00 37.83 1.03
N PRO A 59 22.02 38.36 1.77
CA PRO A 59 22.57 39.67 1.49
C PRO A 59 23.13 39.71 0.07
N LYS A 60 22.95 40.84 -0.61
CA LYS A 60 23.57 41.04 -1.91
C LYS A 60 25.08 41.11 -1.74
N GLN A 61 25.79 40.32 -2.56
CA GLN A 61 27.24 40.43 -2.63
C GLN A 61 27.60 41.81 -3.15
N GLU A 62 28.21 42.64 -2.31
CA GLU A 62 28.51 44.05 -2.63
C GLU A 62 29.66 44.23 -3.62
N HIS A 63 30.48 43.18 -3.83
CA HIS A 63 31.67 43.27 -4.66
C HIS A 63 31.72 42.18 -5.71
N ASP A 64 31.96 42.61 -6.97
CA ASP A 64 32.20 41.70 -8.09
C ASP A 64 33.72 41.34 -8.12
N TYR A 65 34.00 40.08 -7.80
CA TYR A 65 35.37 39.55 -7.80
C TYR A 65 35.84 39.07 -9.18
N ARG A 66 35.01 39.11 -10.23
CA ARG A 66 35.45 38.72 -11.57
C ARG A 66 36.48 39.70 -12.14
N GLY A 67 37.45 39.16 -12.85
CA GLY A 67 38.51 39.93 -13.49
C GLY A 67 39.88 39.24 -13.43
N SER A 68 40.88 39.98 -13.89
CA SER A 68 42.26 39.52 -13.89
C SER A 68 43.00 40.07 -12.67
N TYR A 69 43.70 39.21 -11.98
CA TYR A 69 44.41 39.50 -10.74
C TYR A 69 45.86 39.02 -10.79
N ILE A 70 46.65 39.48 -9.87
CA ILE A 70 48.00 38.99 -9.56
C ILE A 70 47.97 38.43 -8.15
N LEU A 71 48.20 37.13 -8.01
CA LEU A 71 48.45 36.46 -6.74
C LEU A 71 49.95 36.42 -6.47
N LYS A 72 50.40 36.97 -5.35
CA LYS A 72 51.78 36.91 -4.87
C LYS A 72 51.89 36.02 -3.65
N ILE A 73 52.80 35.05 -3.67
CA ILE A 73 53.11 34.15 -2.56
C ILE A 73 54.62 34.05 -2.42
N ASN A 74 55.19 34.41 -1.28
CA ASN A 74 56.65 34.36 -1.00
C ASN A 74 57.56 35.03 -2.07
N GLY A 75 57.06 36.04 -2.76
CA GLY A 75 57.80 36.71 -3.83
C GLY A 75 57.49 36.17 -5.23
N ASP A 76 56.94 35.00 -5.36
CA ASP A 76 56.48 34.45 -6.62
C ASP A 76 55.19 35.11 -7.07
N ILE A 77 55.02 35.27 -8.39
CA ILE A 77 53.92 36.00 -9.01
C ILE A 77 53.15 35.04 -9.91
N PHE A 78 51.83 34.88 -9.64
CA PHE A 78 50.93 34.04 -10.40
C PHE A 78 49.76 34.87 -10.97
N PRO A 79 49.61 34.98 -12.30
CA PRO A 79 48.39 35.54 -12.87
C PRO A 79 47.17 34.68 -12.50
N LEU A 80 46.14 35.33 -11.97
CA LEU A 80 44.89 34.68 -11.55
C LEU A 80 43.73 35.31 -12.30
N GLU A 81 42.98 34.51 -13.03
CA GLU A 81 41.72 34.90 -13.68
C GLU A 81 40.52 34.37 -12.88
N ILE A 82 39.58 35.26 -12.57
CA ILE A 82 38.33 34.94 -11.91
C ILE A 82 37.21 35.25 -12.89
N ILE A 83 36.49 34.26 -13.30
CA ILE A 83 35.44 34.30 -14.32
C ILE A 83 34.14 33.64 -13.79
N GLY A 84 33.12 33.50 -14.64
CA GLY A 84 31.85 32.89 -14.26
C GLY A 84 30.74 33.88 -14.00
N GLU A 85 29.73 33.46 -13.29
CA GLU A 85 28.62 34.31 -12.83
C GLU A 85 28.91 34.78 -11.40
N GLU A 86 28.38 35.94 -10.98
CA GLU A 86 28.60 36.51 -9.64
C GLU A 86 28.34 35.52 -8.49
N GLU A 87 27.45 34.57 -8.72
CA GLU A 87 27.04 33.56 -7.73
C GLU A 87 27.87 32.27 -7.80
N ASN A 88 28.61 32.07 -8.88
CA ASN A 88 29.41 30.86 -9.09
C ASN A 88 30.68 31.22 -9.84
N LEU A 89 31.65 31.60 -9.06
CA LEU A 89 32.93 32.05 -9.57
C LEU A 89 33.84 30.87 -9.87
N ASP A 90 34.37 30.81 -11.08
CA ASP A 90 35.45 29.93 -11.48
C ASP A 90 36.75 30.72 -11.49
N ALA A 91 37.83 30.10 -11.06
CA ALA A 91 39.15 30.77 -11.07
C ALA A 91 40.23 29.84 -11.65
N MET A 92 41.23 30.48 -12.26
CA MET A 92 42.34 29.78 -12.90
C MET A 92 43.65 30.53 -12.66
N LEU A 93 44.70 29.82 -12.26
CA LEU A 93 46.06 30.30 -12.32
C LEU A 93 46.64 30.10 -13.70
N ILE A 94 47.09 31.16 -14.34
CA ILE A 94 47.66 31.14 -15.68
C ILE A 94 49.18 31.06 -15.55
N SER A 95 49.75 29.89 -15.86
CA SER A 95 51.18 29.64 -15.97
C SER A 95 51.43 28.90 -17.27
N LYS A 96 52.56 28.20 -17.42
CA LYS A 96 52.82 27.35 -18.59
C LYS A 96 51.72 26.28 -18.78
N ASP A 97 51.14 25.81 -17.66
CA ASP A 97 49.94 24.94 -17.61
C ASP A 97 48.86 25.63 -16.78
N THR A 98 47.65 25.78 -17.30
CA THR A 98 46.53 26.39 -16.59
C THR A 98 46.04 25.48 -15.45
N THR A 99 46.05 25.98 -14.23
CA THR A 99 45.61 25.23 -13.05
C THR A 99 44.24 25.75 -12.59
N LYS A 100 43.24 24.86 -12.52
CA LYS A 100 41.93 25.20 -11.97
C LYS A 100 42.03 25.49 -10.48
N VAL A 101 41.39 26.57 -10.05
CA VAL A 101 41.37 27.07 -8.67
C VAL A 101 39.95 27.07 -8.16
N SER A 102 39.70 26.49 -7.01
CA SER A 102 38.46 26.70 -6.27
C SER A 102 38.55 28.07 -5.58
N PHE A 103 37.65 28.97 -5.95
CA PHE A 103 37.53 30.30 -5.39
C PHE A 103 36.16 30.51 -4.77
N ALA A 104 36.10 30.92 -3.53
CA ALA A 104 34.85 31.26 -2.85
C ALA A 104 35.02 32.59 -2.11
N ALA A 105 34.03 33.46 -2.23
CA ALA A 105 33.96 34.76 -1.59
C ALA A 105 32.68 34.91 -0.80
N GLU A 106 32.75 35.19 0.48
CA GLU A 106 31.62 35.38 1.38
C GLU A 106 31.91 36.52 2.36
N ASN A 107 31.19 37.64 2.28
CA ASN A 107 31.37 38.80 3.15
C ASN A 107 32.84 39.27 3.26
N GLU A 108 33.51 39.46 2.13
CA GLU A 108 34.93 39.80 2.01
C GLU A 108 35.92 38.71 2.48
N LEU A 109 35.45 37.59 3.01
CA LEU A 109 36.29 36.43 3.30
C LEU A 109 36.48 35.62 2.01
N ILE A 110 37.74 35.49 1.60
CA ILE A 110 38.13 34.79 0.37
C ILE A 110 38.80 33.47 0.75
N LYS A 111 38.36 32.40 0.13
CA LYS A 111 38.94 31.05 0.24
C LYS A 111 39.40 30.59 -1.12
N ILE A 112 40.67 30.18 -1.22
CA ILE A 112 41.28 29.70 -2.45
C ILE A 112 41.91 28.35 -2.20
N SER A 113 41.68 27.41 -3.09
CA SER A 113 42.42 26.14 -3.06
C SER A 113 42.73 25.65 -4.47
N TYR A 114 43.94 25.11 -4.65
CA TYR A 114 44.34 24.48 -5.91
C TYR A 114 45.36 23.37 -5.64
N LYS A 115 45.59 22.55 -6.65
CA LYS A 115 46.55 21.45 -6.60
C LYS A 115 47.82 21.85 -7.36
N ASP A 116 48.95 21.78 -6.68
CA ASP A 116 50.29 21.86 -7.28
C ASP A 116 50.95 20.46 -7.37
N LYS A 117 52.23 20.40 -7.77
CA LYS A 117 52.98 19.16 -7.87
C LYS A 117 53.17 18.44 -6.53
N GLY A 118 53.08 19.12 -5.40
CA GLY A 118 53.28 18.60 -4.05
C GLY A 118 51.98 18.23 -3.33
N GLY A 119 50.82 18.65 -3.82
CA GLY A 119 49.54 18.40 -3.16
C GLY A 119 48.56 19.57 -3.25
N ILE A 120 47.83 19.86 -2.18
CA ILE A 120 46.81 20.89 -2.17
C ILE A 120 47.33 22.13 -1.41
N VAL A 121 47.30 23.28 -2.09
CA VAL A 121 47.52 24.60 -1.48
C VAL A 121 46.16 25.15 -1.03
N ARG A 122 46.13 25.76 0.17
CA ARG A 122 44.93 26.40 0.73
C ARG A 122 45.28 27.78 1.25
N LEU A 123 44.57 28.79 0.76
CA LEU A 123 44.78 30.19 1.13
C LEU A 123 43.44 30.75 1.64
N SER A 124 43.49 31.54 2.69
CA SER A 124 42.34 32.29 3.20
C SER A 124 42.73 33.72 3.50
N GLY A 125 41.99 34.68 2.98
CA GLY A 125 42.27 36.08 3.12
C GLY A 125 41.00 36.92 3.21
N HIS A 126 41.17 38.20 3.42
CA HIS A 126 40.11 39.17 3.57
C HIS A 126 40.38 40.41 2.72
N GLY A 127 39.31 41.01 2.20
CA GLY A 127 39.38 42.27 1.45
C GLY A 127 38.73 42.23 0.08
N LYS A 128 38.60 43.38 -0.53
CA LYS A 128 38.03 43.58 -1.87
C LYS A 128 39.12 43.72 -2.94
N ASP A 129 40.02 44.65 -2.73
CA ASP A 129 41.23 44.92 -3.54
C ASP A 129 42.15 45.89 -2.77
N PRO A 130 43.31 45.48 -2.29
CA PRO A 130 43.86 44.12 -2.36
C PRO A 130 43.18 43.13 -1.40
N ILE A 131 43.27 41.80 -1.71
CA ILE A 131 42.94 40.72 -0.80
C ILE A 131 44.22 40.23 -0.15
N GLU A 132 44.28 40.26 1.16
CA GLU A 132 45.44 39.83 1.93
C GLU A 132 45.08 38.66 2.85
N GLY A 133 46.02 37.75 3.06
CA GLY A 133 45.77 36.63 3.92
C GLY A 133 46.95 35.69 4.11
N GLN A 134 46.65 34.58 4.73
CA GLN A 134 47.62 33.53 5.00
C GLN A 134 47.09 32.20 4.47
N GLY A 135 47.99 31.24 4.26
CA GLY A 135 47.61 29.91 3.82
C GLY A 135 48.73 28.91 3.98
N GLN A 136 48.42 27.68 3.64
CA GLN A 136 49.34 26.57 3.74
C GLN A 136 49.65 26.03 2.35
N LEU A 137 50.95 25.94 2.05
CA LEU A 137 51.44 25.29 0.84
C LEU A 137 51.30 23.76 0.94
N SER A 138 51.43 23.08 -0.18
CA SER A 138 51.34 21.62 -0.25
C SER A 138 52.38 20.87 0.60
N ASN A 139 53.52 21.51 0.93
CA ASN A 139 54.55 20.99 1.83
C ASN A 139 54.28 21.27 3.33
N GLY A 140 53.13 21.85 3.65
CA GLY A 140 52.72 22.17 5.02
C GLY A 140 53.20 23.55 5.54
N ASN A 141 54.06 24.28 4.83
CA ASN A 141 54.55 25.57 5.26
C ASN A 141 53.49 26.65 5.18
N TRP A 142 53.41 27.49 6.20
CA TRP A 142 52.53 28.66 6.21
C TRP A 142 53.18 29.82 5.46
N VAL A 143 52.35 30.52 4.68
CA VAL A 143 52.76 31.64 3.85
C VAL A 143 51.74 32.77 3.92
N SER A 144 52.20 34.01 3.77
CA SER A 144 51.36 35.17 3.49
C SER A 144 51.19 35.34 1.99
N PHE A 145 50.01 35.76 1.58
CA PHE A 145 49.72 36.05 0.18
C PHE A 145 49.02 37.40 0.03
N LEU A 146 49.14 37.95 -1.18
CA LEU A 146 48.49 39.16 -1.62
C LEU A 146 47.88 38.93 -3.01
N ILE A 147 46.59 39.28 -3.18
CA ILE A 147 45.96 39.32 -4.49
C ILE A 147 45.59 40.76 -4.81
N LYS A 148 46.05 41.24 -5.96
CA LYS A 148 45.79 42.61 -6.42
C LYS A 148 45.15 42.56 -7.80
N ARG A 149 44.05 43.31 -7.97
CA ARG A 149 43.36 43.41 -9.26
C ARG A 149 44.23 44.11 -10.28
N LYS A 150 44.33 43.52 -11.48
CA LYS A 150 45.01 44.08 -12.63
C LYS A 150 44.02 44.72 -13.59
N LYS A 151 42.91 44.07 -13.86
CA LYS A 151 41.82 44.52 -14.74
C LYS A 151 40.48 44.00 -14.24
N GLY A 152 39.46 44.86 -14.24
CA GLY A 152 38.08 44.43 -13.93
C GLY A 152 37.49 43.55 -15.04
N PHE A 153 36.39 42.89 -14.73
CA PHE A 153 35.67 42.10 -15.71
C PHE A 153 34.96 43.03 -16.70
N GLU A 154 35.42 43.02 -17.95
CA GLU A 154 34.72 43.65 -19.05
C GLU A 154 33.69 42.64 -19.55
N ARG A 155 32.39 42.92 -19.37
CA ARG A 155 31.32 42.17 -20.01
C ARG A 155 31.52 42.32 -21.52
N GLU A 156 32.02 41.30 -22.22
CA GLU A 156 31.86 41.26 -23.68
C GLU A 156 30.38 41.43 -23.96
N GLN A 157 30.00 42.53 -24.60
CA GLN A 157 28.71 42.66 -25.25
C GLN A 157 28.68 41.70 -26.44
N LYS A 158 28.59 40.41 -26.16
CA LYS A 158 28.07 39.47 -27.15
C LYS A 158 26.66 39.93 -27.38
N SER A 159 26.40 40.32 -28.62
CA SER A 159 25.14 40.86 -29.10
C SER A 159 23.98 40.01 -28.51
N VAL A 160 22.99 40.73 -28.02
CA VAL A 160 21.74 40.22 -27.41
C VAL A 160 21.01 39.21 -28.28
N GLU A 161 21.46 39.01 -29.54
CA GLU A 161 20.83 38.09 -30.50
C GLU A 161 21.06 36.59 -30.27
N GLN A 162 22.11 36.18 -29.58
CA GLN A 162 22.36 34.75 -29.31
C GLN A 162 21.81 34.27 -27.95
N ASN A 163 21.49 35.17 -27.03
CA ASN A 163 20.80 34.79 -25.80
C ASN A 163 19.27 34.87 -25.91
N ASN A 164 18.73 35.41 -27.02
CA ASN A 164 17.30 35.40 -27.29
C ASN A 164 16.73 34.03 -27.74
N ALA A 165 17.59 33.07 -28.08
CA ALA A 165 17.13 31.70 -28.36
C ALA A 165 16.56 31.01 -27.09
N PHE A 166 17.00 31.41 -25.88
CA PHE A 166 16.40 30.94 -24.62
C PHE A 166 15.34 31.90 -24.03
N ILE A 167 15.25 33.14 -24.56
CA ILE A 167 14.25 34.14 -24.09
C ILE A 167 13.02 34.15 -25.03
N ASN A 168 13.19 33.72 -26.28
CA ASN A 168 12.12 33.43 -27.24
C ASN A 168 11.73 31.93 -27.29
N ALA A 169 12.09 31.12 -26.34
CA ALA A 169 11.21 30.07 -25.94
C ALA A 169 9.91 30.80 -25.65
N GLY A 170 8.96 30.71 -26.58
CA GLY A 170 7.59 31.20 -26.47
C GLY A 170 7.04 30.84 -25.11
N PRO A 171 5.93 31.43 -24.65
CA PRO A 171 5.49 31.27 -23.28
C PRO A 171 5.87 29.86 -22.90
N VAL A 172 6.79 29.69 -21.90
CA VAL A 172 7.20 28.38 -21.44
C VAL A 172 5.90 27.65 -21.44
N GLN A 173 5.68 26.76 -22.43
CA GLN A 173 4.61 25.81 -22.31
C GLN A 173 4.91 25.21 -20.97
N VAL A 174 4.39 25.90 -19.97
CA VAL A 174 4.37 25.40 -18.60
C VAL A 174 3.78 24.05 -18.85
N LEU A 175 4.64 23.07 -18.75
CA LEU A 175 4.35 21.71 -18.97
C LEU A 175 2.92 21.43 -18.51
N ASN A 176 1.93 21.71 -19.35
CA ASN A 176 0.68 20.99 -19.34
C ASN A 176 0.93 19.54 -19.74
N ASP A 177 2.17 19.23 -20.05
CA ASP A 177 2.70 17.90 -20.22
C ASP A 177 3.18 17.35 -18.86
N MET A 178 2.24 17.35 -17.91
CA MET A 178 2.41 16.52 -16.70
C MET A 178 2.21 15.03 -17.04
N GLY A 179 2.17 14.69 -18.32
CA GLY A 179 1.77 13.38 -18.79
C GLY A 179 0.29 13.09 -18.53
N GLU A 180 -0.17 11.98 -19.01
CA GLU A 180 -1.53 11.50 -18.79
C GLU A 180 -1.73 11.14 -17.32
N ARG A 181 -2.90 11.43 -16.78
CA ARG A 181 -3.25 11.07 -15.40
C ARG A 181 -3.79 9.66 -15.38
N TRP A 182 -3.08 8.79 -14.69
CA TRP A 182 -3.48 7.40 -14.51
C TRP A 182 -4.12 7.19 -13.14
N PHE A 183 -5.11 6.32 -13.06
CA PHE A 183 -5.77 5.93 -11.82
C PHE A 183 -5.60 4.44 -11.53
N PRO A 184 -5.17 4.07 -10.31
CA PRO A 184 -4.59 4.95 -9.29
C PRO A 184 -3.26 5.55 -9.77
N ASN A 185 -2.77 6.61 -9.13
CA ASN A 185 -1.51 7.28 -9.49
C ASN A 185 -0.27 6.42 -9.20
N THR A 186 -0.20 5.27 -9.85
CA THR A 186 0.87 4.27 -9.74
C THR A 186 0.98 3.49 -11.05
N ALA A 187 1.95 2.56 -11.14
CA ALA A 187 2.11 1.70 -12.31
C ALA A 187 0.81 0.91 -12.60
N TYR A 188 0.57 0.62 -13.89
CA TYR A 188 -0.62 -0.11 -14.38
C TYR A 188 -1.96 0.54 -14.05
N GLY A 189 -1.99 1.85 -13.89
CA GLY A 189 -3.22 2.61 -13.73
C GLY A 189 -4.02 2.68 -15.04
N TRP A 190 -5.23 3.21 -14.96
CA TRP A 190 -6.13 3.43 -16.08
C TRP A 190 -6.13 4.90 -16.48
N LEU A 191 -6.12 5.19 -17.78
CA LEU A 191 -6.44 6.54 -18.29
C LEU A 191 -7.92 6.84 -18.11
N GLU A 192 -8.73 5.86 -18.48
CA GLU A 192 -10.19 5.88 -18.30
C GLU A 192 -10.58 4.61 -17.55
N LYS A 193 -11.50 4.74 -16.59
CA LYS A 193 -11.99 3.59 -15.82
C LYS A 193 -12.67 2.61 -16.78
N PRO A 194 -12.35 1.29 -16.71
CA PRO A 194 -13.01 0.30 -17.54
C PRO A 194 -14.53 0.35 -17.37
N GLU A 195 -15.24 0.42 -18.49
CA GLU A 195 -16.70 0.34 -18.51
C GLU A 195 -17.19 -1.10 -18.46
N GLN A 196 -18.35 -1.30 -17.85
CA GLN A 196 -19.04 -2.59 -17.92
C GLN A 196 -19.58 -2.81 -19.33
N LYS A 197 -19.19 -3.95 -19.93
CA LYS A 197 -19.58 -4.29 -21.29
C LYS A 197 -20.52 -5.51 -21.29
N ALA A 198 -21.36 -5.60 -22.31
CA ALA A 198 -22.01 -6.85 -22.66
C ALA A 198 -21.00 -7.73 -23.40
N VAL A 199 -20.67 -8.90 -22.85
CA VAL A 199 -19.67 -9.81 -23.44
C VAL A 199 -20.29 -11.19 -23.62
N LEU A 200 -20.00 -11.81 -24.76
CA LEU A 200 -20.41 -13.17 -25.12
C LEU A 200 -19.18 -14.02 -25.42
N PHE A 201 -18.90 -14.97 -24.54
CA PHE A 201 -17.90 -16.01 -24.74
C PHE A 201 -18.51 -17.16 -25.53
N LYS A 202 -17.88 -17.58 -26.63
CA LYS A 202 -18.26 -18.73 -27.46
C LYS A 202 -17.15 -19.77 -27.51
N ASN A 203 -17.54 -21.01 -27.77
CA ASN A 203 -16.63 -22.14 -28.00
C ASN A 203 -15.65 -22.41 -26.84
N VAL A 204 -16.01 -22.02 -25.60
CA VAL A 204 -15.12 -22.08 -24.44
C VAL A 204 -15.43 -23.33 -23.57
N THR A 205 -14.45 -23.83 -22.83
CA THR A 205 -14.67 -24.84 -21.80
C THR A 205 -15.06 -24.15 -20.51
N LEU A 206 -16.28 -24.36 -20.01
CA LEU A 206 -16.80 -23.77 -18.78
C LEU A 206 -16.50 -24.65 -17.56
N TRP A 207 -15.90 -24.07 -16.53
CA TRP A 207 -15.76 -24.66 -15.20
C TRP A 207 -16.88 -24.13 -14.31
N THR A 208 -18.01 -24.80 -14.32
CA THR A 208 -19.24 -24.22 -13.78
C THR A 208 -19.29 -24.16 -12.27
N ASN A 209 -18.64 -25.08 -11.56
CA ASN A 209 -18.83 -25.34 -10.12
C ASN A 209 -20.30 -25.62 -9.73
N GLU A 210 -21.13 -25.98 -10.69
CA GLU A 210 -22.52 -26.41 -10.54
C GLU A 210 -22.63 -27.90 -10.90
N LYS A 211 -23.83 -28.46 -10.88
CA LYS A 211 -24.08 -29.88 -11.17
C LYS A 211 -23.64 -30.32 -12.58
N GLU A 212 -23.54 -29.38 -13.51
CA GLU A 212 -23.12 -29.62 -14.89
C GLU A 212 -21.60 -29.92 -14.99
N GLY A 213 -20.84 -29.60 -13.95
CA GLY A 213 -19.38 -29.81 -13.91
C GLY A 213 -18.64 -29.02 -14.96
N VAL A 214 -17.67 -29.65 -15.64
CA VAL A 214 -16.88 -29.04 -16.72
C VAL A 214 -17.56 -29.28 -18.06
N VAL A 215 -18.03 -28.21 -18.71
CA VAL A 215 -18.77 -28.26 -19.98
C VAL A 215 -17.88 -27.74 -21.12
N LYS A 216 -17.54 -28.61 -22.07
CA LYS A 216 -16.70 -28.26 -23.23
C LYS A 216 -17.55 -27.62 -24.34
N ASN A 217 -16.90 -26.77 -25.12
CA ASN A 217 -17.48 -26.16 -26.33
C ASN A 217 -18.83 -25.47 -26.09
N SER A 218 -18.87 -24.69 -25.03
CA SER A 218 -20.08 -24.02 -24.52
C SER A 218 -19.95 -22.51 -24.67
N SER A 219 -20.98 -21.79 -24.24
CA SER A 219 -21.07 -20.34 -24.30
C SER A 219 -21.55 -19.74 -22.99
N LEU A 220 -21.15 -18.50 -22.70
CA LEU A 220 -21.60 -17.74 -21.54
C LEU A 220 -21.74 -16.26 -21.92
N ALA A 221 -22.82 -15.62 -21.46
CA ALA A 221 -23.04 -14.19 -21.69
C ALA A 221 -23.13 -13.41 -20.38
N ILE A 222 -22.50 -12.23 -20.38
CA ILE A 222 -22.57 -11.27 -19.28
C ILE A 222 -23.12 -9.94 -19.75
N LEU A 223 -23.84 -9.25 -18.85
CA LEU A 223 -24.39 -7.93 -19.05
C LEU A 223 -24.46 -7.22 -17.69
N ASP A 224 -24.08 -5.95 -17.65
CA ASP A 224 -24.14 -5.09 -16.45
C ASP A 224 -23.53 -5.78 -15.19
N GLY A 225 -22.39 -6.43 -15.37
CA GLY A 225 -21.66 -7.12 -14.30
C GLY A 225 -22.33 -8.39 -13.80
N ARG A 226 -23.31 -8.97 -14.55
CA ARG A 226 -24.03 -10.20 -14.18
C ARG A 226 -23.92 -11.25 -15.27
N ILE A 227 -23.89 -12.52 -14.86
CA ILE A 227 -24.07 -13.66 -15.76
C ILE A 227 -25.55 -13.75 -16.16
N ILE A 228 -25.86 -13.58 -17.44
CA ILE A 228 -27.25 -13.58 -17.92
C ILE A 228 -27.64 -14.87 -18.63
N ALA A 229 -26.68 -15.63 -19.17
CA ALA A 229 -26.91 -16.94 -19.77
C ALA A 229 -25.67 -17.83 -19.63
N VAL A 230 -25.87 -19.13 -19.44
CA VAL A 230 -24.83 -20.17 -19.39
C VAL A 230 -25.30 -21.34 -20.24
N GLY A 231 -24.43 -21.81 -21.14
CA GLY A 231 -24.75 -22.88 -22.10
C GLY A 231 -25.21 -22.33 -23.45
N ASN A 232 -25.06 -23.14 -24.50
CA ASN A 232 -25.31 -22.72 -25.88
C ASN A 232 -26.80 -22.37 -26.11
N ASP A 233 -27.71 -23.17 -25.63
CA ASP A 233 -29.16 -22.97 -25.83
C ASP A 233 -29.60 -21.63 -25.18
N ALA A 234 -29.23 -21.42 -23.91
CA ALA A 234 -29.58 -20.20 -23.18
C ALA A 234 -28.96 -18.92 -23.81
N VAL A 235 -27.77 -19.03 -24.40
CA VAL A 235 -27.12 -17.92 -25.11
C VAL A 235 -27.81 -17.68 -26.45
N GLU A 236 -28.21 -18.71 -27.18
CA GLU A 236 -28.90 -18.57 -28.47
C GLU A 236 -30.20 -17.77 -28.34
N GLU A 237 -30.94 -17.92 -27.23
CA GLU A 237 -32.17 -17.18 -26.95
C GLU A 237 -31.97 -15.65 -26.77
N ILE A 238 -30.73 -15.20 -26.46
CA ILE A 238 -30.47 -13.82 -26.12
C ILE A 238 -29.45 -13.13 -27.01
N LYS A 239 -28.72 -13.83 -27.86
CA LYS A 239 -27.57 -13.31 -28.64
C LYS A 239 -27.92 -12.09 -29.49
N ASP A 240 -29.16 -12.01 -29.97
CA ASP A 240 -29.63 -10.90 -30.84
C ASP A 240 -30.36 -9.80 -30.05
N LYS A 241 -30.47 -9.94 -28.72
CA LYS A 241 -31.16 -8.94 -27.88
C LYS A 241 -30.25 -7.82 -27.42
N TYR A 242 -28.93 -8.06 -27.44
CA TYR A 242 -27.93 -7.11 -26.96
C TYR A 242 -26.75 -7.03 -27.92
N ALA A 243 -26.07 -5.88 -27.95
CA ALA A 243 -24.85 -5.69 -28.72
C ALA A 243 -23.64 -6.24 -27.90
N PHE A 244 -23.35 -7.53 -28.07
CA PHE A 244 -22.23 -8.17 -27.36
C PHE A 244 -20.89 -7.94 -28.05
N GLU A 245 -19.86 -7.68 -27.23
CA GLU A 245 -18.47 -7.97 -27.61
C GLU A 245 -18.30 -9.48 -27.61
N ILE A 246 -17.98 -10.06 -28.76
CA ILE A 246 -17.87 -11.53 -28.91
C ILE A 246 -16.40 -11.94 -28.71
N ILE A 247 -16.17 -12.85 -27.78
CA ILE A 247 -14.88 -13.46 -27.53
C ILE A 247 -14.92 -14.93 -27.97
N ASP A 248 -14.07 -15.30 -28.94
CA ASP A 248 -13.86 -16.71 -29.30
C ASP A 248 -12.95 -17.36 -28.25
N GLY A 249 -13.51 -18.31 -27.52
CA GLY A 249 -12.85 -19.09 -26.50
C GLY A 249 -12.38 -20.46 -26.97
N SER A 250 -12.24 -20.68 -28.28
CA SER A 250 -11.74 -21.96 -28.83
C SER A 250 -10.40 -22.35 -28.21
N GLY A 251 -10.35 -23.52 -27.58
CA GLY A 251 -9.17 -24.02 -26.84
C GLY A 251 -8.93 -23.36 -25.48
N LYS A 252 -9.75 -22.39 -25.09
CA LYS A 252 -9.65 -21.67 -23.82
C LYS A 252 -10.63 -22.20 -22.77
N HIS A 253 -10.39 -21.84 -21.52
CA HIS A 253 -11.25 -22.19 -20.40
C HIS A 253 -11.78 -20.92 -19.73
N LEU A 254 -13.01 -20.96 -19.25
CA LEU A 254 -13.66 -19.89 -18.49
C LEU A 254 -14.13 -20.43 -17.15
N SER A 255 -13.79 -19.74 -16.08
CA SER A 255 -14.17 -20.09 -14.72
C SER A 255 -14.75 -18.89 -13.98
N SER A 256 -15.35 -19.14 -12.82
CA SER A 256 -15.53 -18.08 -11.82
C SER A 256 -14.18 -17.57 -11.34
N GLY A 257 -14.14 -16.32 -10.88
CA GLY A 257 -12.96 -15.73 -10.28
C GLY A 257 -12.48 -16.50 -9.06
N ILE A 258 -11.17 -16.47 -8.83
CA ILE A 258 -10.53 -17.03 -7.64
C ILE A 258 -10.86 -16.12 -6.45
N ILE A 259 -11.13 -16.74 -5.30
CA ILE A 259 -11.41 -16.06 -4.03
C ILE A 259 -10.32 -16.47 -3.04
N ASP A 260 -9.57 -15.48 -2.56
CA ASP A 260 -8.59 -15.67 -1.49
C ASP A 260 -9.22 -15.32 -0.14
N GLU A 261 -9.56 -16.33 0.66
CA GLU A 261 -10.24 -16.09 1.93
C GLU A 261 -9.30 -15.67 3.06
N HIS A 262 -7.98 -15.58 2.79
CA HIS A 262 -7.00 -15.12 3.77
C HIS A 262 -5.89 -14.30 3.11
N ALA A 263 -6.02 -12.99 3.13
CA ALA A 263 -5.04 -12.08 2.55
C ALA A 263 -4.69 -10.92 3.49
N HIS A 264 -3.47 -10.38 3.32
CA HIS A 264 -2.97 -9.19 4.02
C HIS A 264 -2.52 -8.10 3.04
N ILE A 265 -2.92 -8.16 1.79
CA ILE A 265 -2.68 -7.12 0.77
C ILE A 265 -3.61 -5.92 0.97
N ALA A 266 -3.40 -4.88 0.20
CA ALA A 266 -4.24 -3.67 0.22
C ALA A 266 -4.40 -3.04 1.61
N LEU A 267 -3.50 -3.29 2.54
CA LEU A 267 -3.52 -2.79 3.91
C LEU A 267 -2.27 -1.97 4.23
N ARG A 268 -2.45 -0.87 4.96
CA ARG A 268 -1.33 -0.06 5.48
C ARG A 268 -0.73 -0.68 6.73
N SER A 269 -1.53 -1.39 7.51
CA SER A 269 -1.15 -2.09 8.73
C SER A 269 -2.03 -3.32 8.90
N VAL A 270 -1.47 -4.39 9.46
CA VAL A 270 -2.18 -5.68 9.61
C VAL A 270 -2.34 -6.10 11.06
N ASN A 271 -1.70 -5.44 12.01
CA ASN A 271 -1.72 -5.84 13.41
C ASN A 271 -1.96 -4.67 14.36
N GLU A 272 -2.89 -4.85 15.29
CA GLU A 272 -2.97 -4.13 16.55
C GLU A 272 -2.77 -5.14 17.69
N GLY A 273 -1.51 -5.40 18.03
CA GLY A 273 -1.11 -6.53 18.86
C GLY A 273 -0.76 -6.18 20.32
N SER A 274 -1.01 -4.95 20.77
CA SER A 274 -0.63 -4.47 22.11
C SER A 274 -1.48 -5.07 23.23
N GLN A 275 -2.68 -5.57 22.92
CA GLN A 275 -3.62 -6.19 23.84
C GLN A 275 -3.88 -7.65 23.46
N ALA A 276 -4.46 -8.43 24.38
CA ALA A 276 -4.89 -9.81 24.11
C ALA A 276 -6.14 -9.87 23.22
N SER A 277 -6.99 -8.86 23.30
CA SER A 277 -8.12 -8.62 22.40
C SER A 277 -8.01 -7.24 21.77
N SER A 278 -8.29 -7.12 20.50
CA SER A 278 -8.39 -5.88 19.74
C SER A 278 -9.57 -5.95 18.75
N ALA A 279 -10.67 -6.58 19.15
CA ALA A 279 -11.83 -6.80 18.28
C ALA A 279 -12.53 -5.49 17.87
N GLU A 280 -12.22 -4.38 18.51
CA GLU A 280 -12.71 -3.04 18.16
C GLU A 280 -12.08 -2.45 16.89
N VAL A 281 -10.87 -2.90 16.48
CA VAL A 281 -10.22 -2.37 15.28
C VAL A 281 -10.76 -3.03 14.00
N ARG A 282 -10.76 -2.29 12.88
CA ARG A 282 -11.33 -2.74 11.62
C ARG A 282 -10.31 -2.65 10.50
N MET A 283 -10.16 -3.72 9.72
CA MET A 283 -9.30 -3.73 8.54
C MET A 283 -9.77 -2.76 7.45
N SER A 284 -11.08 -2.52 7.36
CA SER A 284 -11.64 -1.51 6.44
C SER A 284 -11.02 -0.13 6.60
N ASP A 285 -10.62 0.25 7.82
CA ASP A 285 -10.04 1.57 8.11
C ASP A 285 -8.57 1.69 7.67
N ALA A 286 -7.93 0.57 7.36
CA ALA A 286 -6.53 0.50 6.93
C ALA A 286 -6.36 0.21 5.43
N ILE A 287 -7.43 0.13 4.64
CA ILE A 287 -7.36 -0.22 3.22
C ILE A 287 -6.55 0.84 2.45
N ARG A 288 -5.65 0.33 1.61
CA ARG A 288 -4.84 1.08 0.66
C ARG A 288 -5.24 0.71 -0.77
N PRO A 289 -6.09 1.50 -1.44
CA PRO A 289 -6.68 1.14 -2.73
C PRO A 289 -5.68 1.15 -3.90
N ASN A 290 -4.52 1.78 -3.74
CA ASN A 290 -3.45 1.82 -4.72
C ASN A 290 -2.30 0.83 -4.44
N ASP A 291 -2.56 -0.22 -3.68
CA ASP A 291 -1.60 -1.31 -3.51
C ASP A 291 -1.50 -2.11 -4.81
N ILE A 292 -0.30 -2.17 -5.39
CA ILE A 292 -0.02 -2.87 -6.65
C ILE A 292 -0.39 -4.38 -6.58
N ASN A 293 -0.45 -4.96 -5.39
CA ASN A 293 -0.85 -6.36 -5.24
C ASN A 293 -2.31 -6.61 -5.65
N ILE A 294 -3.19 -5.61 -5.59
CA ILE A 294 -4.55 -5.73 -6.15
C ILE A 294 -4.47 -6.06 -7.64
N TYR A 295 -3.69 -5.27 -8.41
CA TYR A 295 -3.49 -5.51 -9.83
C TYR A 295 -2.79 -6.85 -10.11
N ARG A 296 -1.73 -7.16 -9.35
CA ARG A 296 -0.95 -8.39 -9.53
C ARG A 296 -1.78 -9.64 -9.27
N GLN A 297 -2.69 -9.60 -8.31
CA GLN A 297 -3.58 -10.72 -8.02
C GLN A 297 -4.69 -10.84 -9.07
N LEU A 298 -5.24 -9.71 -9.56
CA LEU A 298 -6.12 -9.73 -10.74
C LEU A 298 -5.47 -10.43 -11.94
N ALA A 299 -4.18 -10.15 -12.20
CA ALA A 299 -3.42 -10.82 -13.25
C ALA A 299 -3.24 -12.33 -13.00
N GLY A 300 -3.46 -12.81 -11.78
CA GLY A 300 -3.53 -14.22 -11.40
C GLY A 300 -4.96 -14.80 -11.34
N GLY A 301 -5.97 -13.99 -11.68
CA GLY A 301 -7.38 -14.42 -11.67
C GLY A 301 -8.10 -14.28 -10.33
N VAL A 302 -7.49 -13.63 -9.32
CA VAL A 302 -8.15 -13.37 -8.04
C VAL A 302 -9.09 -12.17 -8.19
N THR A 303 -10.36 -12.36 -7.87
CA THR A 303 -11.41 -11.32 -7.99
C THR A 303 -11.90 -10.81 -6.65
N ILE A 304 -11.75 -11.61 -5.59
CA ILE A 304 -12.21 -11.30 -4.23
C ILE A 304 -11.14 -11.72 -3.24
N ALA A 305 -10.93 -10.91 -2.19
CA ALA A 305 -10.07 -11.26 -1.06
C ALA A 305 -10.67 -10.84 0.27
N GLN A 306 -10.54 -11.72 1.28
CA GLN A 306 -10.80 -11.36 2.67
C GLN A 306 -9.53 -10.78 3.29
N LEU A 307 -9.60 -9.52 3.70
CA LEU A 307 -8.50 -8.81 4.36
C LEU A 307 -8.60 -9.02 5.86
N LEU A 308 -7.61 -9.71 6.42
CA LEU A 308 -7.62 -10.12 7.81
C LEU A 308 -6.63 -9.32 8.65
N HIS A 309 -6.98 -9.14 9.92
CA HIS A 309 -6.00 -8.79 10.96
C HIS A 309 -4.94 -9.90 11.05
N GLY A 310 -3.69 -9.55 11.24
CA GLY A 310 -2.63 -10.53 11.46
C GLY A 310 -2.82 -11.32 12.76
N SER A 311 -2.10 -12.43 12.91
CA SER A 311 -2.23 -13.33 14.07
C SER A 311 -1.38 -12.90 15.26
N ALA A 312 -1.36 -11.60 15.59
CA ALA A 312 -0.53 -11.06 16.68
C ALA A 312 -1.11 -11.30 18.09
N ASN A 313 -2.41 -11.46 18.22
CA ASN A 313 -3.15 -11.63 19.48
C ASN A 313 -4.27 -12.68 19.33
N PRO A 314 -4.71 -13.32 20.44
CA PRO A 314 -5.75 -14.34 20.37
C PRO A 314 -7.05 -13.84 19.72
N ILE A 315 -7.50 -12.65 20.08
CA ILE A 315 -8.66 -11.99 19.48
C ILE A 315 -8.13 -10.74 18.78
N GLY A 316 -8.13 -10.78 17.45
CA GLY A 316 -7.68 -9.68 16.58
C GLY A 316 -8.83 -8.83 16.09
N GLY A 317 -8.56 -8.01 15.06
CA GLY A 317 -9.52 -7.06 14.52
C GLY A 317 -10.56 -7.66 13.57
N GLN A 318 -11.57 -6.85 13.26
CA GLN A 318 -12.63 -7.15 12.31
C GLN A 318 -12.08 -7.12 10.89
N SER A 319 -12.42 -8.15 10.09
CA SER A 319 -11.97 -8.26 8.71
C SER A 319 -12.77 -7.39 7.75
N ALA A 320 -12.24 -7.23 6.54
CA ALA A 320 -12.96 -6.62 5.42
C ALA A 320 -12.93 -7.58 4.22
N LEU A 321 -14.01 -7.63 3.46
CA LEU A 321 -14.07 -8.34 2.20
C LEU A 321 -14.03 -7.32 1.06
N ILE A 322 -13.16 -7.53 0.08
CA ILE A 322 -13.03 -6.64 -1.08
C ILE A 322 -13.19 -7.37 -2.40
N LYS A 323 -13.70 -6.67 -3.41
CA LYS A 323 -13.54 -7.01 -4.82
C LYS A 323 -12.29 -6.30 -5.36
N MET A 324 -11.51 -6.99 -6.18
CA MET A 324 -10.23 -6.50 -6.71
C MET A 324 -10.40 -5.43 -7.81
N ARG A 325 -11.19 -4.40 -7.55
CA ARG A 325 -11.51 -3.32 -8.51
C ARG A 325 -10.37 -2.31 -8.59
N TRP A 326 -9.27 -2.70 -9.24
CA TRP A 326 -8.10 -1.85 -9.43
C TRP A 326 -8.47 -0.46 -9.97
N GLY A 327 -7.90 0.60 -9.39
CA GLY A 327 -8.18 1.98 -9.75
C GLY A 327 -9.42 2.60 -9.07
N SER A 328 -10.10 1.85 -8.21
CA SER A 328 -11.24 2.33 -7.43
C SER A 328 -10.79 2.97 -6.10
N ASN A 329 -11.69 3.70 -5.44
CA ASN A 329 -11.52 4.17 -4.07
C ASN A 329 -11.79 3.03 -3.06
N VAL A 330 -11.67 3.32 -1.75
CA VAL A 330 -11.85 2.31 -0.70
C VAL A 330 -13.29 1.78 -0.66
N GLU A 331 -14.26 2.69 -0.77
CA GLU A 331 -15.68 2.36 -0.70
C GLU A 331 -16.11 1.43 -1.84
N ASP A 332 -15.60 1.70 -3.05
CA ASP A 332 -15.87 0.88 -4.24
C ASP A 332 -15.15 -0.49 -4.22
N LEU A 333 -14.09 -0.63 -3.42
CA LEU A 333 -13.41 -1.93 -3.23
C LEU A 333 -14.20 -2.83 -2.28
N LEU A 334 -14.83 -2.28 -1.23
CA LEU A 334 -15.55 -3.06 -0.23
C LEU A 334 -16.68 -3.87 -0.89
N TYR A 335 -16.85 -5.11 -0.42
CA TYR A 335 -17.91 -5.99 -0.86
C TYR A 335 -19.22 -5.61 -0.17
N ASP A 336 -20.24 -5.28 -0.96
CA ASP A 336 -21.53 -4.81 -0.45
C ASP A 336 -22.27 -5.89 0.35
N ASN A 337 -22.70 -5.55 1.56
CA ASN A 337 -23.48 -6.41 2.43
C ASN A 337 -22.79 -7.77 2.75
N ALA A 338 -21.47 -7.77 2.79
CA ALA A 338 -20.73 -8.93 3.28
C ALA A 338 -21.07 -9.21 4.75
N LYS A 339 -21.18 -10.49 5.11
CA LYS A 339 -21.30 -10.88 6.51
C LYS A 339 -20.07 -10.41 7.28
N PRO A 340 -20.20 -9.83 8.48
CA PRO A 340 -19.06 -9.36 9.25
C PRO A 340 -18.26 -10.54 9.84
N PHE A 341 -16.94 -10.40 9.82
CA PHE A 341 -16.00 -11.38 10.39
C PHE A 341 -15.06 -10.71 11.38
N VAL A 342 -14.47 -11.51 12.25
CA VAL A 342 -13.36 -11.13 13.14
C VAL A 342 -12.28 -12.20 13.10
N LYS A 343 -11.03 -11.76 13.21
CA LYS A 343 -9.86 -12.66 13.22
C LYS A 343 -9.59 -13.14 14.63
N PHE A 344 -9.58 -14.46 14.81
CA PHE A 344 -8.99 -15.13 15.98
C PHE A 344 -7.66 -15.77 15.59
N ALA A 345 -6.84 -16.06 16.57
CA ALA A 345 -5.58 -16.73 16.32
C ALA A 345 -5.12 -17.62 17.49
N LEU A 346 -4.51 -18.73 17.12
CA LEU A 346 -3.89 -19.74 17.99
C LEU A 346 -2.38 -19.81 17.68
N GLY A 347 -1.68 -20.73 18.29
CA GLY A 347 -0.30 -21.04 17.99
C GLY A 347 0.73 -20.14 18.68
N GLU A 348 1.92 -20.15 18.13
CA GLU A 348 3.05 -19.42 18.70
C GLU A 348 2.97 -17.91 18.46
N ASN A 349 2.30 -17.49 17.39
CA ASN A 349 2.21 -16.09 17.03
C ASN A 349 1.57 -15.22 18.12
N VAL A 350 0.57 -15.74 18.83
CA VAL A 350 -0.19 -14.99 19.84
C VAL A 350 0.46 -15.01 21.24
N LYS A 351 1.47 -15.87 21.44
CA LYS A 351 2.23 -15.93 22.67
C LYS A 351 3.35 -14.90 22.67
N GLN A 352 3.34 -13.97 23.58
CA GLN A 352 4.36 -12.93 23.64
C GLN A 352 5.78 -13.44 23.95
N SER A 353 5.90 -14.64 24.54
CA SER A 353 7.20 -15.29 24.82
C SER A 353 8.07 -15.51 23.56
N ASN A 354 7.49 -15.52 22.37
CA ASN A 354 8.19 -15.76 21.10
C ASN A 354 8.59 -14.47 20.35
N TRP A 355 8.28 -13.28 20.87
CA TRP A 355 8.47 -12.01 20.16
C TRP A 355 9.86 -11.38 20.36
N GLY A 356 10.75 -12.03 21.12
CA GLY A 356 12.10 -11.56 21.43
C GLY A 356 12.15 -10.45 22.48
N ASP A 357 13.35 -9.99 22.78
CA ASP A 357 13.64 -9.07 23.89
C ASP A 357 13.07 -7.65 23.73
N TYR A 358 12.72 -7.27 22.53
CA TYR A 358 12.19 -5.92 22.20
C TYR A 358 10.68 -5.81 22.29
N SER A 359 9.96 -6.91 22.50
CA SER A 359 8.51 -6.88 22.60
C SER A 359 8.07 -6.49 24.01
N ARG A 360 6.94 -5.77 24.09
CA ARG A 360 6.30 -5.53 25.38
C ARG A 360 5.73 -6.84 25.89
N VAL A 361 6.04 -7.17 27.15
CA VAL A 361 5.50 -8.36 27.78
C VAL A 361 4.02 -8.13 28.09
N ARG A 362 3.14 -8.94 27.52
CA ARG A 362 1.72 -8.99 27.83
C ARG A 362 1.22 -10.43 27.97
N PHE A 363 0.08 -10.61 28.60
CA PHE A 363 -0.66 -11.88 28.57
C PHE A 363 -1.31 -12.08 27.18
N PRO A 364 -1.34 -13.32 26.62
CA PRO A 364 -0.82 -14.57 27.17
C PRO A 364 0.65 -14.85 26.82
N GLN A 365 1.32 -15.66 27.63
CA GLN A 365 2.69 -16.15 27.40
C GLN A 365 2.72 -17.61 26.94
N THR A 366 1.65 -18.36 27.18
CA THR A 366 1.55 -19.80 26.92
C THR A 366 0.21 -20.15 26.26
N ARG A 367 0.10 -21.38 25.72
CA ARG A 367 -1.16 -21.89 25.19
C ARG A 367 -2.28 -21.97 26.24
N MET A 368 -1.94 -22.24 27.50
CA MET A 368 -2.89 -22.17 28.62
C MET A 368 -3.49 -20.75 28.77
N GLY A 369 -2.63 -19.73 28.65
CA GLY A 369 -3.09 -18.36 28.70
C GLY A 369 -3.95 -17.96 27.51
N VAL A 370 -3.67 -18.50 26.31
CA VAL A 370 -4.50 -18.27 25.11
C VAL A 370 -5.93 -18.77 25.34
N GLU A 371 -6.09 -19.96 25.91
CA GLU A 371 -7.42 -20.50 26.26
C GLU A 371 -8.17 -19.57 27.21
N GLN A 372 -7.49 -19.06 28.25
CA GLN A 372 -8.10 -18.19 29.23
C GLN A 372 -8.51 -16.82 28.66
N VAL A 373 -7.80 -16.30 27.66
CA VAL A 373 -8.22 -15.08 26.95
C VAL A 373 -9.60 -15.26 26.34
N TYR A 374 -9.86 -16.39 25.70
CA TYR A 374 -11.16 -16.65 25.08
C TYR A 374 -12.26 -16.78 26.13
N TYR A 375 -12.04 -17.56 27.19
CA TYR A 375 -13.02 -17.70 28.28
C TYR A 375 -13.36 -16.35 28.92
N ASP A 376 -12.33 -15.59 29.32
CA ASP A 376 -12.53 -14.29 29.98
C ASP A 376 -13.30 -13.31 29.06
N ALA A 377 -12.89 -13.22 27.81
CA ALA A 377 -13.50 -12.31 26.84
C ALA A 377 -15.00 -12.59 26.64
N PHE A 378 -15.39 -13.85 26.46
CA PHE A 378 -16.79 -14.22 26.26
C PHE A 378 -17.63 -14.19 27.54
N ILE A 379 -17.02 -14.45 28.72
CA ILE A 379 -17.69 -14.22 30.01
C ILE A 379 -18.03 -12.74 30.17
N ARG A 380 -17.05 -11.85 29.93
CA ARG A 380 -17.26 -10.38 29.97
C ARG A 380 -18.31 -9.93 28.96
N ALA A 381 -18.32 -10.47 27.75
CA ALA A 381 -19.33 -10.14 26.75
C ALA A 381 -20.74 -10.53 27.20
N LYS A 382 -20.91 -11.69 27.84
CA LYS A 382 -22.20 -12.11 28.42
C LYS A 382 -22.67 -11.22 29.60
N GLU A 383 -21.72 -10.82 30.45
CA GLU A 383 -22.03 -9.89 31.56
C GLU A 383 -22.42 -8.51 31.02
N TYR A 384 -21.69 -8.01 30.02
CA TYR A 384 -22.00 -6.76 29.33
C TYR A 384 -23.39 -6.75 28.71
N ASP A 385 -23.79 -7.82 28.01
CA ASP A 385 -25.16 -7.92 27.48
C ASP A 385 -26.24 -7.94 28.58
N LYS A 386 -25.96 -8.61 29.69
CA LYS A 386 -26.86 -8.65 30.84
C LYS A 386 -27.04 -7.25 31.44
N GLU A 387 -25.98 -6.47 31.62
CA GLU A 387 -26.03 -5.10 32.10
C GLU A 387 -26.86 -4.20 31.16
N TRP A 388 -26.56 -4.24 29.87
CA TRP A 388 -27.34 -3.49 28.89
C TRP A 388 -28.79 -3.95 28.79
N GLY A 389 -29.04 -5.26 28.92
CA GLY A 389 -30.38 -5.83 28.98
C GLY A 389 -31.17 -5.33 30.17
N ALA A 390 -30.55 -5.24 31.35
CA ALA A 390 -31.15 -4.64 32.54
C ALA A 390 -31.46 -3.17 32.32
N TRP A 391 -30.49 -2.39 31.80
CA TRP A 391 -30.69 -0.96 31.51
C TRP A 391 -31.82 -0.71 30.50
N ARG A 392 -31.92 -1.49 29.44
CA ARG A 392 -32.98 -1.34 28.42
C ARG A 392 -34.38 -1.51 29.02
N LYS A 393 -34.54 -2.36 30.04
CA LYS A 393 -35.82 -2.66 30.73
C LYS A 393 -36.24 -1.58 31.74
N LEU A 394 -35.36 -0.65 32.14
CA LEU A 394 -35.68 0.42 33.06
C LEU A 394 -36.69 1.41 32.47
N SER A 395 -37.62 1.91 33.30
CA SER A 395 -38.50 3.02 32.95
C SER A 395 -37.73 4.33 32.71
N ALA A 396 -38.38 5.30 32.09
CA ALA A 396 -37.77 6.61 31.83
C ALA A 396 -37.33 7.33 33.13
N SER A 397 -38.10 7.17 34.23
CA SER A 397 -37.75 7.71 35.55
C SER A 397 -36.49 7.03 36.10
N GLN A 398 -36.48 5.70 36.12
CA GLN A 398 -35.32 4.94 36.61
C GLN A 398 -34.03 5.21 35.79
N LYS A 399 -34.14 5.43 34.47
CA LYS A 399 -32.99 5.81 33.61
C LYS A 399 -32.44 7.20 33.96
N LYS A 400 -33.26 8.13 34.45
CA LYS A 400 -32.78 9.45 34.89
C LYS A 400 -31.97 9.38 36.18
N GLU A 401 -32.29 8.43 37.05
CA GLU A 401 -31.65 8.24 38.37
C GLU A 401 -30.47 7.25 38.29
N GLY A 402 -30.49 6.35 37.29
CA GLY A 402 -29.49 5.32 37.10
C GLY A 402 -28.30 5.77 36.23
N LYS A 403 -27.23 4.99 36.29
CA LYS A 403 -26.08 5.17 35.43
C LYS A 403 -26.19 4.24 34.22
N MET A 404 -26.19 4.81 33.02
CA MET A 404 -26.15 4.03 31.76
C MET A 404 -24.85 3.23 31.68
N PRO A 405 -24.89 1.92 31.30
CA PRO A 405 -23.67 1.15 31.06
C PRO A 405 -22.78 1.81 30.03
N ARG A 406 -21.47 1.74 30.23
CA ARG A 406 -20.51 2.26 29.24
C ARG A 406 -20.52 1.36 28.00
N LYS A 407 -20.52 1.98 26.82
CA LYS A 407 -20.30 1.25 25.57
C LYS A 407 -18.84 0.78 25.49
N ASP A 408 -18.66 -0.51 25.17
CA ASP A 408 -17.37 -1.18 24.99
C ASP A 408 -17.35 -1.81 23.59
N LEU A 409 -16.50 -1.28 22.71
CA LEU A 409 -16.48 -1.68 21.30
C LEU A 409 -15.88 -3.08 21.10
N ASP A 410 -14.96 -3.50 21.97
CA ASP A 410 -14.41 -4.86 21.96
C ASP A 410 -15.53 -5.88 22.32
N LEU A 411 -16.25 -5.62 23.40
CA LEU A 411 -17.36 -6.48 23.85
C LEU A 411 -18.56 -6.44 22.92
N ASP A 412 -18.83 -5.32 22.23
CA ASP A 412 -19.86 -5.26 21.17
C ASP A 412 -19.58 -6.29 20.08
N CYS A 413 -18.32 -6.37 19.59
CA CYS A 413 -17.91 -7.33 18.57
C CYS A 413 -18.09 -8.78 19.05
N LEU A 414 -17.67 -9.09 20.27
CA LEU A 414 -17.83 -10.43 20.85
C LEU A 414 -19.30 -10.80 21.08
N LEU A 415 -20.13 -9.82 21.42
CA LEU A 415 -21.56 -10.03 21.57
C LEU A 415 -22.25 -10.33 20.24
N GLU A 416 -21.82 -9.73 19.14
CA GLU A 416 -22.29 -10.06 17.79
C GLU A 416 -21.99 -11.53 17.44
N ILE A 417 -20.83 -12.06 17.88
CA ILE A 417 -20.50 -13.49 17.72
C ILE A 417 -21.50 -14.37 18.48
N LEU A 418 -21.75 -14.06 19.77
CA LEU A 418 -22.69 -14.81 20.60
C LEU A 418 -24.13 -14.80 20.05
N LYS A 419 -24.48 -13.78 19.26
CA LYS A 419 -25.78 -13.65 18.60
C LYS A 419 -25.83 -14.26 17.19
N GLY A 420 -24.71 -14.77 16.66
CA GLY A 420 -24.61 -15.29 15.29
C GLY A 420 -24.65 -14.19 14.21
N GLU A 421 -24.40 -12.94 14.59
CA GLU A 421 -24.37 -11.79 13.69
C GLU A 421 -22.99 -11.60 13.04
N ARG A 422 -21.93 -12.12 13.68
CA ARG A 422 -20.54 -12.05 13.23
C ARG A 422 -19.89 -13.42 13.23
N GLU A 423 -19.11 -13.71 12.19
CA GLU A 423 -18.38 -14.96 12.04
C GLU A 423 -16.91 -14.84 12.46
N ILE A 424 -16.27 -15.99 12.67
CA ILE A 424 -14.88 -16.09 13.11
C ILE A 424 -14.04 -16.78 12.03
N THR A 425 -12.95 -16.15 11.60
CA THR A 425 -11.84 -16.80 10.90
C THR A 425 -10.66 -16.94 11.86
N CYS A 426 -10.22 -18.17 12.12
CA CYS A 426 -9.21 -18.46 13.14
C CYS A 426 -7.92 -19.02 12.57
N HIS A 427 -6.82 -18.28 12.69
CA HIS A 427 -5.46 -18.79 12.42
C HIS A 427 -5.13 -19.95 13.36
N SER A 428 -4.71 -21.09 12.79
CA SER A 428 -4.51 -22.32 13.55
C SER A 428 -3.53 -23.28 12.87
N TYR A 429 -2.78 -24.05 13.67
CA TYR A 429 -1.90 -25.10 13.17
C TYR A 429 -2.11 -26.44 13.89
N ARG A 430 -1.98 -26.43 15.23
CA ARG A 430 -1.93 -27.64 16.06
C ARG A 430 -3.30 -28.17 16.43
N GLN A 431 -3.50 -29.46 16.31
CA GLN A 431 -4.77 -30.15 16.56
C GLN A 431 -5.29 -29.92 18.01
N SER A 432 -4.38 -29.86 19.00
CA SER A 432 -4.77 -29.64 20.39
C SER A 432 -5.40 -28.26 20.62
N GLU A 433 -4.88 -27.22 19.96
CA GLU A 433 -5.39 -25.86 20.07
C GLU A 433 -6.71 -25.68 19.29
N ILE A 434 -6.81 -26.32 18.11
CA ILE A 434 -8.05 -26.36 17.33
C ILE A 434 -9.16 -27.00 18.16
N ASN A 435 -8.89 -28.17 18.75
CA ASN A 435 -9.83 -28.87 19.63
C ASN A 435 -10.20 -28.03 20.86
N MET A 436 -9.24 -27.38 21.48
CA MET A 436 -9.46 -26.50 22.65
C MET A 436 -10.42 -25.37 22.28
N LEU A 437 -10.20 -24.67 21.17
CA LEU A 437 -11.06 -23.54 20.81
C LEU A 437 -12.47 -23.98 20.44
N MET A 438 -12.65 -25.14 19.78
CA MET A 438 -13.99 -25.71 19.59
C MET A 438 -14.69 -25.99 20.93
N GLN A 439 -14.00 -26.54 21.93
CA GLN A 439 -14.56 -26.76 23.28
C GLN A 439 -14.96 -25.46 23.98
N VAL A 440 -14.12 -24.42 23.85
CA VAL A 440 -14.50 -23.07 24.34
C VAL A 440 -15.76 -22.57 23.65
N ALA A 441 -15.80 -22.65 22.33
CA ALA A 441 -16.95 -22.22 21.53
C ALA A 441 -18.23 -22.94 21.92
N ASP A 442 -18.19 -24.28 22.03
CA ASP A 442 -19.33 -25.10 22.45
C ASP A 442 -19.81 -24.72 23.86
N SER A 443 -18.88 -24.49 24.81
CA SER A 443 -19.22 -24.10 26.18
C SER A 443 -19.79 -22.68 26.28
N MET A 444 -19.40 -21.80 25.40
CA MET A 444 -19.85 -20.42 25.34
C MET A 444 -21.05 -20.22 24.42
N GLY A 445 -21.42 -21.20 23.60
CA GLY A 445 -22.60 -21.19 22.73
C GLY A 445 -22.40 -20.41 21.43
N PHE A 446 -21.23 -20.52 20.79
CA PHE A 446 -20.95 -20.00 19.47
C PHE A 446 -20.22 -21.04 18.61
N THR A 447 -20.06 -20.79 17.32
CA THR A 447 -19.38 -21.68 16.37
C THR A 447 -18.21 -20.95 15.71
N ILE A 448 -17.11 -21.66 15.47
CA ILE A 448 -16.03 -21.17 14.63
C ILE A 448 -16.40 -21.42 13.17
N ASN A 449 -16.54 -20.36 12.38
CA ASN A 449 -16.89 -20.50 10.97
C ASN A 449 -15.78 -21.17 10.16
N THR A 450 -14.54 -20.68 10.27
CA THR A 450 -13.40 -21.19 9.50
C THR A 450 -12.15 -21.25 10.35
N PHE A 451 -11.50 -22.40 10.38
CA PHE A 451 -10.11 -22.50 10.80
C PHE A 451 -9.20 -22.34 9.57
N THR A 452 -8.33 -21.36 9.61
CA THR A 452 -7.42 -21.06 8.49
C THR A 452 -6.01 -21.53 8.80
N HIS A 453 -5.28 -21.92 7.74
CA HIS A 453 -4.05 -22.72 7.71
C HIS A 453 -4.25 -24.16 8.17
N ILE A 454 -4.83 -24.38 9.32
CA ILE A 454 -5.35 -25.68 9.83
C ILE A 454 -4.47 -26.90 9.47
N LEU A 455 -3.14 -26.78 9.62
CA LEU A 455 -2.21 -27.76 9.05
C LEU A 455 -2.29 -29.16 9.70
N GLU A 456 -2.80 -29.27 10.93
CA GLU A 456 -3.14 -30.55 11.58
C GLU A 456 -4.64 -30.86 11.59
N GLY A 457 -5.42 -30.20 10.73
CA GLY A 457 -6.88 -30.38 10.66
C GLY A 457 -7.29 -31.83 10.41
N TYR A 458 -6.54 -32.56 9.59
CA TYR A 458 -6.75 -33.99 9.32
C TYR A 458 -6.81 -34.87 10.58
N LYS A 459 -6.15 -34.44 11.69
CA LYS A 459 -6.17 -35.17 12.98
C LYS A 459 -7.46 -34.96 13.78
N VAL A 460 -8.24 -33.93 13.48
CA VAL A 460 -9.45 -33.51 14.20
C VAL A 460 -10.67 -33.34 13.29
N ALA A 461 -10.63 -33.86 12.08
CA ALA A 461 -11.64 -33.65 11.04
C ALA A 461 -13.06 -34.07 11.50
N GLU A 462 -13.21 -35.20 12.21
CA GLU A 462 -14.51 -35.64 12.76
C GLU A 462 -15.10 -34.61 13.74
N LYS A 463 -14.26 -34.04 14.61
CA LYS A 463 -14.69 -33.03 15.58
C LYS A 463 -15.05 -31.71 14.89
N MET A 464 -14.28 -31.31 13.88
CA MET A 464 -14.58 -30.13 13.07
C MET A 464 -15.92 -30.28 12.37
N LYS A 465 -16.18 -31.44 11.77
CA LYS A 465 -17.47 -31.74 11.13
C LYS A 465 -18.62 -31.69 12.12
N ALA A 466 -18.45 -32.27 13.30
CA ALA A 466 -19.47 -32.24 14.36
C ALA A 466 -19.71 -30.81 14.88
N HIS A 467 -18.68 -29.99 15.00
CA HIS A 467 -18.78 -28.57 15.39
C HIS A 467 -19.40 -27.69 14.30
N GLY A 468 -19.28 -28.09 13.02
CA GLY A 468 -19.76 -27.35 11.86
C GLY A 468 -18.74 -26.35 11.29
N ALA A 469 -17.47 -26.45 11.68
CA ALA A 469 -16.42 -25.58 11.19
C ALA A 469 -15.97 -25.94 9.77
N GLY A 470 -15.73 -24.92 8.94
CA GLY A 470 -15.01 -25.03 7.69
C GLY A 470 -13.50 -24.97 7.87
N ALA A 471 -12.78 -25.24 6.80
CA ALA A 471 -11.34 -25.29 6.76
C ALA A 471 -10.77 -24.49 5.59
N SER A 472 -9.66 -23.78 5.81
CA SER A 472 -8.87 -23.21 4.75
C SER A 472 -7.39 -23.51 5.00
N THR A 473 -6.70 -24.13 4.03
CA THR A 473 -5.38 -24.68 4.26
C THR A 473 -4.38 -24.27 3.18
N PHE A 474 -3.11 -24.57 3.42
CA PHE A 474 -2.06 -24.53 2.40
C PHE A 474 -1.95 -25.89 1.73
N SER A 475 -1.48 -25.92 0.49
CA SER A 475 -1.32 -27.17 -0.25
C SER A 475 -0.07 -27.96 0.17
N ASP A 476 1.06 -27.27 0.43
CA ASP A 476 2.34 -27.93 0.67
C ASP A 476 3.29 -27.14 1.59
N TRP A 477 2.77 -26.30 2.45
CA TRP A 477 3.57 -25.56 3.44
C TRP A 477 3.75 -26.41 4.70
N TRP A 478 4.84 -27.14 4.78
CA TRP A 478 5.19 -27.94 5.95
C TRP A 478 6.60 -27.66 6.43
N ALA A 479 6.85 -27.94 7.72
CA ALA A 479 8.15 -27.95 8.36
C ALA A 479 8.99 -26.66 8.23
N TYR A 480 8.42 -25.53 7.84
CA TYR A 480 9.14 -24.25 7.79
C TYR A 480 9.34 -23.63 9.20
N LYS A 481 8.62 -24.12 10.18
CA LYS A 481 8.84 -23.89 11.62
C LYS A 481 8.39 -25.12 12.42
N TYR A 482 8.85 -25.24 13.67
CA TYR A 482 8.62 -26.45 14.47
C TYR A 482 7.15 -26.77 14.72
N GLU A 483 6.29 -25.76 14.95
CA GLU A 483 4.88 -26.02 15.23
C GLU A 483 4.08 -26.56 14.03
N VAL A 484 4.66 -26.56 12.83
CA VAL A 484 4.03 -27.07 11.60
C VAL A 484 4.75 -28.31 11.03
N ASN A 485 5.54 -29.00 11.84
CA ASN A 485 6.29 -30.18 11.41
C ASN A 485 5.41 -31.38 11.03
N ASP A 486 4.16 -31.42 11.51
CA ASP A 486 3.20 -32.48 11.21
C ASP A 486 2.22 -32.11 10.07
N ALA A 487 2.46 -30.98 9.38
CA ALA A 487 1.70 -30.63 8.18
C ALA A 487 1.93 -31.67 7.07
N ILE A 488 0.90 -31.99 6.33
CA ILE A 488 0.93 -32.94 5.21
C ILE A 488 0.24 -32.39 3.97
N PRO A 489 0.69 -32.74 2.75
CA PRO A 489 0.10 -32.21 1.52
C PRO A 489 -1.30 -32.75 1.20
N HIS A 490 -1.74 -33.78 1.91
CA HIS A 490 -3.06 -34.40 1.73
C HIS A 490 -4.15 -33.74 2.57
N ASN A 491 -3.80 -32.83 3.47
CA ASN A 491 -4.71 -32.26 4.48
C ASN A 491 -6.02 -31.75 3.87
N GLY A 492 -5.93 -30.91 2.81
CA GLY A 492 -7.11 -30.35 2.15
C GLY A 492 -8.04 -31.43 1.55
N ALA A 493 -7.48 -32.44 0.88
CA ALA A 493 -8.25 -33.54 0.31
C ALA A 493 -8.93 -34.36 1.41
N LEU A 494 -8.21 -34.72 2.48
CA LEU A 494 -8.78 -35.48 3.61
C LEU A 494 -9.94 -34.73 4.30
N LEU A 495 -9.80 -33.42 4.50
CA LEU A 495 -10.87 -32.60 5.07
C LEU A 495 -12.11 -32.56 4.16
N ASN A 496 -11.90 -32.40 2.86
CA ASN A 496 -12.98 -32.45 1.86
C ASN A 496 -13.69 -33.82 1.83
N ASP A 497 -12.94 -34.92 1.85
CA ASP A 497 -13.49 -36.28 1.86
C ASP A 497 -14.33 -36.55 3.12
N MET A 498 -13.98 -35.94 4.25
CA MET A 498 -14.79 -35.95 5.47
C MET A 498 -16.06 -35.10 5.36
N GLY A 499 -16.24 -34.36 4.27
CA GLY A 499 -17.41 -33.50 4.01
C GLY A 499 -17.34 -32.14 4.71
N ILE A 500 -16.13 -31.67 5.05
CA ILE A 500 -15.88 -30.31 5.55
C ILE A 500 -15.72 -29.39 4.34
N VAL A 501 -16.36 -28.22 4.37
CA VAL A 501 -16.14 -27.20 3.35
C VAL A 501 -14.69 -26.73 3.45
N THR A 502 -13.89 -27.10 2.44
CA THR A 502 -12.45 -26.88 2.43
C THR A 502 -12.04 -25.90 1.34
N ALA A 503 -11.25 -24.88 1.71
CA ALA A 503 -10.63 -23.92 0.80
C ALA A 503 -9.10 -23.97 0.87
N PHE A 504 -8.44 -23.37 -0.11
CA PHE A 504 -7.04 -23.04 -0.07
C PHE A 504 -6.87 -21.54 -0.07
N ASN A 505 -5.98 -21.02 0.78
CA ASN A 505 -5.67 -19.61 0.92
C ASN A 505 -4.20 -19.33 0.63
N SER A 506 -3.87 -18.06 0.46
CA SER A 506 -2.50 -17.67 0.18
C SER A 506 -1.71 -17.27 1.42
N ASP A 507 -2.26 -16.42 2.26
CA ASP A 507 -1.52 -15.69 3.33
C ASP A 507 -0.21 -15.02 2.80
N ASP A 508 -0.09 -14.89 1.48
CA ASP A 508 1.10 -14.38 0.79
C ASP A 508 0.74 -13.73 -0.55
N ALA A 509 1.22 -12.50 -0.77
CA ALA A 509 0.91 -11.72 -1.95
C ALA A 509 1.40 -12.33 -3.27
N GLU A 510 2.49 -13.10 -3.25
CA GLU A 510 3.03 -13.79 -4.44
C GLU A 510 2.30 -15.12 -4.68
N MET A 511 2.02 -15.88 -3.63
CA MET A 511 1.29 -17.15 -3.76
C MET A 511 -0.14 -16.93 -4.23
N ALA A 512 -0.81 -15.86 -3.80
CA ALA A 512 -2.16 -15.51 -4.24
C ALA A 512 -2.30 -15.47 -5.77
N ARG A 513 -1.27 -15.04 -6.48
CA ARG A 513 -1.23 -15.00 -7.95
C ARG A 513 -1.23 -16.39 -8.61
N ARG A 514 -1.05 -17.45 -7.84
CA ARG A 514 -0.88 -18.83 -8.31
C ARG A 514 -1.76 -19.82 -7.55
N LEU A 515 -2.86 -19.38 -6.96
CA LEU A 515 -3.77 -20.26 -6.22
C LEU A 515 -4.31 -21.42 -7.09
N ASN A 516 -4.43 -21.22 -8.40
CA ASN A 516 -4.75 -22.29 -9.34
C ASN A 516 -3.73 -23.44 -9.31
N GLN A 517 -2.43 -23.13 -9.11
CA GLN A 517 -1.38 -24.13 -8.97
C GLN A 517 -1.41 -24.78 -7.59
N GLU A 518 -1.79 -24.05 -6.55
CA GLU A 518 -2.01 -24.60 -5.21
C GLU A 518 -3.18 -25.60 -5.23
N ALA A 519 -4.29 -25.26 -5.90
CA ALA A 519 -5.40 -26.19 -6.11
C ALA A 519 -4.98 -27.46 -6.88
N ALA A 520 -4.15 -27.33 -7.93
CA ALA A 520 -3.63 -28.46 -8.70
C ALA A 520 -2.84 -29.46 -7.84
N LYS A 521 -2.18 -29.01 -6.78
CA LYS A 521 -1.44 -29.87 -5.84
C LYS A 521 -2.38 -30.79 -5.05
N ALA A 522 -3.64 -30.41 -4.79
CA ALA A 522 -4.61 -31.29 -4.16
C ALA A 522 -4.96 -32.50 -5.05
N VAL A 523 -5.02 -32.29 -6.37
CA VAL A 523 -5.14 -33.40 -7.32
C VAL A 523 -3.90 -34.28 -7.26
N LYS A 524 -2.72 -33.66 -7.34
CA LYS A 524 -1.43 -34.37 -7.42
C LYS A 524 -1.12 -35.20 -6.17
N TYR A 525 -1.31 -34.63 -4.99
CA TYR A 525 -0.91 -35.22 -3.73
C TYR A 525 -2.05 -35.88 -2.99
N GLY A 526 -3.24 -35.31 -3.04
CA GLY A 526 -4.40 -35.76 -2.28
C GLY A 526 -5.38 -36.66 -3.05
N GLY A 527 -5.24 -36.75 -4.38
CA GLY A 527 -6.15 -37.52 -5.22
C GLY A 527 -7.54 -36.88 -5.37
N ALA A 528 -7.67 -35.59 -5.06
CA ALA A 528 -8.91 -34.87 -5.29
C ALA A 528 -9.25 -34.83 -6.79
N SER A 529 -10.56 -34.79 -7.13
CA SER A 529 -10.96 -34.52 -8.51
C SER A 529 -10.54 -33.11 -8.94
N GLU A 530 -10.31 -32.88 -10.24
CA GLU A 530 -9.97 -31.54 -10.75
C GLU A 530 -11.08 -30.54 -10.43
N GLU A 531 -12.35 -30.96 -10.49
CA GLU A 531 -13.50 -30.13 -10.17
C GLU A 531 -13.54 -29.76 -8.67
N ASP A 532 -13.26 -30.69 -7.76
CA ASP A 532 -13.21 -30.38 -6.33
C ASP A 532 -12.01 -29.51 -6.00
N ALA A 533 -10.85 -29.79 -6.59
CA ALA A 533 -9.68 -28.93 -6.44
C ALA A 533 -9.95 -27.49 -6.90
N TRP A 534 -10.69 -27.31 -8.00
CA TRP A 534 -11.08 -25.99 -8.48
C TRP A 534 -12.03 -25.28 -7.51
N LYS A 535 -12.95 -26.01 -6.86
CA LYS A 535 -13.82 -25.44 -5.82
C LYS A 535 -13.06 -24.95 -4.59
N PHE A 536 -11.88 -25.52 -4.28
CA PHE A 536 -11.08 -25.08 -3.12
C PHE A 536 -10.63 -23.62 -3.18
N ILE A 537 -10.59 -23.03 -4.38
CA ILE A 537 -10.18 -21.63 -4.57
C ILE A 537 -11.29 -20.75 -5.17
N THR A 538 -12.51 -21.29 -5.30
CA THR A 538 -13.63 -20.59 -5.94
C THR A 538 -14.91 -20.72 -5.13
N LEU A 539 -15.67 -21.81 -5.28
CA LEU A 539 -16.96 -22.00 -4.63
C LEU A 539 -16.86 -22.22 -3.12
N ASN A 540 -15.85 -22.97 -2.66
CA ASN A 540 -15.72 -23.26 -1.23
C ASN A 540 -15.33 -22.02 -0.41
N PRO A 541 -14.36 -21.19 -0.80
CA PRO A 541 -14.15 -19.91 -0.10
C PRO A 541 -15.38 -19.00 -0.21
N ALA A 542 -16.15 -19.02 -1.30
CA ALA A 542 -17.41 -18.28 -1.36
C ALA A 542 -18.40 -18.75 -0.27
N LYS A 543 -18.52 -20.08 -0.06
CA LYS A 543 -19.35 -20.65 1.03
C LYS A 543 -18.83 -20.25 2.41
N LEU A 544 -17.53 -20.33 2.65
CA LEU A 544 -16.91 -19.92 3.93
C LEU A 544 -17.15 -18.44 4.23
N LEU A 545 -17.25 -17.61 3.20
CA LEU A 545 -17.50 -16.16 3.31
C LEU A 545 -18.99 -15.80 3.24
N HIS A 546 -19.88 -16.78 3.07
CA HIS A 546 -21.34 -16.60 2.92
C HIS A 546 -21.73 -15.69 1.74
N ILE A 547 -21.05 -15.85 0.61
CA ILE A 547 -21.30 -15.09 -0.64
C ILE A 547 -21.55 -16.01 -1.84
N GLU A 548 -21.75 -17.31 -1.63
CA GLU A 548 -21.94 -18.31 -2.68
C GLU A 548 -23.21 -18.09 -3.50
N ASP A 549 -24.17 -17.36 -3.00
CA ASP A 549 -25.37 -16.93 -3.74
C ASP A 549 -25.07 -15.85 -4.79
N LYS A 550 -23.95 -15.12 -4.62
CA LYS A 550 -23.53 -14.02 -5.50
C LYS A 550 -22.40 -14.39 -6.46
N THR A 551 -21.49 -15.30 -6.07
CA THR A 551 -20.27 -15.59 -6.83
C THR A 551 -19.78 -17.03 -6.62
N GLY A 552 -18.57 -17.39 -7.09
CA GLY A 552 -17.92 -18.69 -6.88
C GLY A 552 -18.36 -19.80 -7.84
N SER A 553 -19.37 -19.59 -8.69
CA SER A 553 -19.79 -20.53 -9.73
C SER A 553 -20.38 -19.80 -10.95
N LEU A 554 -20.41 -20.49 -12.10
CA LEU A 554 -20.98 -19.94 -13.33
C LEU A 554 -22.48 -20.26 -13.38
N LYS A 555 -23.29 -19.39 -12.79
CA LYS A 555 -24.73 -19.51 -12.73
C LYS A 555 -25.43 -18.22 -13.11
N LYS A 556 -26.51 -18.29 -13.88
CA LYS A 556 -27.34 -17.14 -14.24
C LYS A 556 -27.76 -16.35 -12.98
N GLY A 557 -27.58 -15.05 -13.01
CA GLY A 557 -27.90 -14.10 -11.94
C GLY A 557 -26.76 -13.81 -10.97
N LYS A 558 -25.70 -14.61 -10.98
CA LYS A 558 -24.49 -14.32 -10.18
C LYS A 558 -23.67 -13.17 -10.79
N ASP A 559 -22.80 -12.60 -9.98
CA ASP A 559 -21.83 -11.61 -10.42
C ASP A 559 -20.91 -12.20 -11.48
N ALA A 560 -20.55 -11.39 -12.46
CA ALA A 560 -19.66 -11.76 -13.54
C ALA A 560 -18.18 -11.67 -13.12
N ASP A 561 -17.85 -12.16 -11.94
CA ASP A 561 -16.46 -12.35 -11.50
C ASP A 561 -15.91 -13.58 -12.24
N LEU A 562 -15.24 -13.38 -13.37
CA LEU A 562 -14.84 -14.42 -14.29
C LEU A 562 -13.36 -14.34 -14.66
N VAL A 563 -12.79 -15.48 -15.01
CA VAL A 563 -11.41 -15.58 -15.52
C VAL A 563 -11.37 -16.38 -16.81
N LEU A 564 -10.83 -15.77 -17.86
CA LEU A 564 -10.52 -16.43 -19.13
C LEU A 564 -9.07 -16.91 -19.10
N TRP A 565 -8.88 -18.21 -19.27
CA TRP A 565 -7.61 -18.92 -19.24
C TRP A 565 -7.18 -19.31 -20.64
N SER A 566 -5.89 -19.19 -20.97
CA SER A 566 -5.32 -19.64 -22.24
C SER A 566 -5.41 -21.17 -22.49
N GLY A 567 -5.71 -21.94 -21.45
CA GLY A 567 -5.85 -23.40 -21.46
C GLY A 567 -6.37 -23.90 -20.12
N HIS A 568 -6.07 -25.15 -19.80
CA HIS A 568 -6.56 -25.80 -18.58
C HIS A 568 -6.14 -25.04 -17.30
N PRO A 569 -7.06 -24.57 -16.45
CA PRO A 569 -6.74 -23.65 -15.36
C PRO A 569 -5.80 -24.22 -14.28
N LEU A 570 -5.79 -25.55 -14.07
CA LEU A 570 -4.88 -26.21 -13.15
C LEU A 570 -3.48 -26.49 -13.75
N SER A 571 -3.23 -26.13 -15.00
CA SER A 571 -1.93 -26.29 -15.65
C SER A 571 -0.99 -25.14 -15.33
N VAL A 572 0.27 -25.44 -15.02
CA VAL A 572 1.33 -24.43 -14.85
C VAL A 572 1.67 -23.66 -16.14
N TYR A 573 1.24 -24.16 -17.29
CA TYR A 573 1.43 -23.51 -18.60
C TYR A 573 0.29 -22.55 -18.95
N SER A 574 -0.84 -22.61 -18.24
CA SER A 574 -1.96 -21.71 -18.50
C SER A 574 -1.72 -20.35 -17.87
N ILE A 575 -2.06 -19.30 -18.60
CA ILE A 575 -2.04 -17.92 -18.13
C ILE A 575 -3.46 -17.36 -18.11
N VAL A 576 -3.68 -16.40 -17.23
CA VAL A 576 -4.89 -15.57 -17.23
C VAL A 576 -4.79 -14.59 -18.40
N GLU A 577 -5.74 -14.66 -19.32
CA GLU A 577 -5.82 -13.70 -20.43
C GLU A 577 -6.67 -12.49 -20.07
N GLN A 578 -7.76 -12.71 -19.35
CA GLN A 578 -8.66 -11.64 -18.92
C GLN A 578 -9.31 -12.00 -17.57
N THR A 579 -9.49 -11.01 -16.72
CA THR A 579 -10.24 -11.09 -15.46
C THR A 579 -11.35 -10.04 -15.50
N TYR A 580 -12.58 -10.46 -15.20
CA TYR A 580 -13.78 -9.63 -15.21
C TYR A 580 -14.30 -9.39 -13.81
#